data_62e1faa2b2df995aecd0d2a860144595
#
_entry.id   62e1faa2b2df995aecd0d2a860144595
#
_cell.length_a   1.000
_cell.length_b   1.000
_cell.length_c   1.000
_cell.angle_alpha   90.00
_cell.angle_beta   90.00
_cell.angle_gamma   90.00
#
_symmetry.space_group_name_H-M   'P 1'
#
loop_
_entity.id
_entity.type
_entity.pdbx_description
1 polymer ?
#
loop_
_entity_poly.entity_id
_entity_poly.type
_entity_poly.pdbx_seq_one_letter_code
_entity_poly.pdbx_strand_id
1 'polypeptide(L)'
;MVRALSELGLSDDVKASMTKYKSNNWDLYFDRSRSIYKAQKKDDNDDDLMYFMSPGESTNQLYADYTNKTRVLKKNLMGDDYLLKDTIPKINWKIMHDIRIISGYECRKAIGRINDTVYVVAFYTDEILLRGGPEGFSGLPGMILGLAIPRLNTTWFATKVEAFTNFNNEIQPPTKGKRAETDRELKKLIELFTRYNGNKNEKPEEILKTIYGFVL
;
A
#
# COMPACT_ATOMS: atom_id res chain seq x y z
N MET A 1 -16.93 -0.45 10.89
CA MET A 1 -17.18 -1.53 9.91
C MET A 1 -18.18 -2.59 10.40
N VAL A 2 -18.20 -3.01 11.67
CA VAL A 2 -19.11 -4.05 12.20
C VAL A 2 -20.61 -3.66 12.14
N ARG A 3 -20.98 -2.39 12.27
CA ARG A 3 -22.39 -1.95 12.18
C ARG A 3 -22.98 -2.00 10.77
N ALA A 4 -22.18 -1.79 9.72
CA ALA A 4 -22.65 -1.82 8.34
C ALA A 4 -22.97 -3.24 7.82
N LEU A 5 -22.31 -4.27 8.38
CA LEU A 5 -22.51 -5.67 7.98
C LEU A 5 -23.81 -6.28 8.52
N SER A 6 -24.34 -5.75 9.64
CA SER A 6 -25.62 -6.24 10.20
C SER A 6 -26.84 -5.84 9.38
N GLU A 7 -26.73 -4.79 8.56
CA GLU A 7 -27.83 -4.26 7.74
C GLU A 7 -27.95 -4.92 6.37
N LEU A 8 -26.95 -5.74 5.96
CA LEU A 8 -26.91 -6.37 4.63
C LEU A 8 -27.69 -7.67 4.49
N GLY A 9 -28.43 -8.12 5.54
CA GLY A 9 -29.24 -9.35 5.47
C GLY A 9 -28.47 -10.65 5.18
N LEU A 10 -27.15 -10.64 5.36
CA LEU A 10 -26.27 -11.78 5.10
C LEU A 10 -26.37 -12.84 6.20
N SER A 11 -26.23 -14.12 5.84
CA SER A 11 -26.20 -15.23 6.81
C SER A 11 -25.04 -15.09 7.79
N ASP A 12 -25.20 -15.64 9.00
CA ASP A 12 -24.19 -15.53 10.06
C ASP A 12 -22.87 -16.21 9.68
N ASP A 13 -22.89 -17.24 8.83
CA ASP A 13 -21.68 -17.88 8.28
C ASP A 13 -20.92 -16.95 7.32
N VAL A 14 -21.63 -16.17 6.51
CA VAL A 14 -21.05 -15.17 5.62
C VAL A 14 -20.49 -14.02 6.43
N LYS A 15 -21.19 -13.57 7.48
CA LYS A 15 -20.68 -12.53 8.42
C LYS A 15 -19.43 -13.02 9.16
N ALA A 16 -19.40 -14.28 9.60
CA ALA A 16 -18.25 -14.89 10.28
C ALA A 16 -17.03 -15.02 9.34
N SER A 17 -17.23 -15.31 8.06
CA SER A 17 -16.16 -15.35 7.07
C SER A 17 -15.62 -13.95 6.72
N MET A 18 -16.47 -12.92 6.75
CA MET A 18 -16.08 -11.51 6.52
C MET A 18 -15.34 -10.87 7.71
N THR A 19 -15.49 -11.40 8.91
CA THR A 19 -14.75 -10.96 10.12
C THR A 19 -13.38 -11.59 10.28
N LYS A 20 -13.05 -12.62 9.50
CA LYS A 20 -11.69 -13.16 9.44
C LYS A 20 -10.74 -12.16 8.79
N TYR A 21 -9.52 -12.09 9.32
CA TYR A 21 -8.45 -11.25 8.76
C TYR A 21 -8.26 -11.56 7.28
N LYS A 22 -8.44 -10.55 6.42
CA LYS A 22 -8.12 -10.66 4.99
C LYS A 22 -6.61 -10.65 4.85
N SER A 23 -6.05 -11.68 4.24
CA SER A 23 -4.63 -11.76 3.90
C SER A 23 -4.48 -11.72 2.39
N ASN A 24 -3.66 -10.80 1.89
CA ASN A 24 -3.33 -10.69 0.48
C ASN A 24 -1.81 -10.77 0.32
N ASN A 25 -1.35 -11.40 -0.75
CA ASN A 25 0.06 -11.50 -1.08
C ASN A 25 0.46 -10.39 -2.05
N TRP A 26 1.61 -9.80 -1.78
CA TRP A 26 2.19 -8.71 -2.57
C TRP A 26 3.64 -8.99 -2.85
N ASP A 27 4.12 -8.59 -4.01
CA ASP A 27 5.52 -8.64 -4.37
C ASP A 27 6.14 -7.25 -4.34
N LEU A 28 7.31 -7.13 -3.73
CA LEU A 28 8.17 -5.96 -3.78
C LEU A 28 9.44 -6.32 -4.56
N TYR A 29 9.52 -5.93 -5.83
CA TYR A 29 10.74 -6.01 -6.61
C TYR A 29 11.55 -4.74 -6.42
N PHE A 30 12.87 -4.88 -6.25
CA PHE A 30 13.71 -3.71 -5.98
C PHE A 30 15.15 -3.89 -6.51
N ASP A 31 15.77 -2.79 -6.83
CA ASP A 31 17.21 -2.66 -7.05
C ASP A 31 17.83 -1.70 -6.00
N ARG A 32 19.01 -1.17 -6.26
CA ARG A 32 19.69 -0.24 -5.33
C ARG A 32 18.98 1.09 -5.14
N SER A 33 18.11 1.50 -6.06
CA SER A 33 17.55 2.85 -6.13
C SER A 33 16.05 2.90 -6.41
N ARG A 34 15.47 1.79 -6.88
CA ARG A 34 14.08 1.74 -7.34
C ARG A 34 13.37 0.52 -6.78
N SER A 35 12.06 0.64 -6.67
CA SER A 35 11.21 -0.51 -6.37
C SER A 35 9.88 -0.43 -7.12
N ILE A 36 9.24 -1.59 -7.28
CA ILE A 36 7.85 -1.71 -7.66
C ILE A 36 7.15 -2.68 -6.70
N TYR A 37 6.06 -2.22 -6.12
CA TYR A 37 5.20 -2.98 -5.24
C TYR A 37 3.90 -3.28 -5.97
N LYS A 38 3.53 -4.55 -6.07
CA LYS A 38 2.35 -5.00 -6.82
C LYS A 38 1.69 -6.21 -6.17
N ALA A 39 0.37 -6.33 -6.30
CA ALA A 39 -0.34 -7.53 -5.85
C ALA A 39 0.12 -8.75 -6.64
N GLN A 40 0.25 -9.89 -5.97
CA GLN A 40 0.41 -11.18 -6.66
C GLN A 40 -0.88 -11.51 -7.41
N LYS A 41 -0.74 -12.03 -8.62
CA LYS A 41 -1.87 -12.60 -9.32
C LYS A 41 -2.34 -13.82 -8.54
N LYS A 42 -3.62 -13.85 -8.16
CA LYS A 42 -4.23 -15.06 -7.62
C LYS A 42 -4.40 -16.07 -8.76
N ASP A 43 -4.19 -17.36 -8.45
CA ASP A 43 -4.54 -18.44 -9.37
C ASP A 43 -6.07 -18.45 -9.58
N ASP A 44 -6.50 -18.71 -10.83
CA ASP A 44 -7.90 -18.66 -11.29
C ASP A 44 -8.88 -19.60 -10.53
N ASN A 45 -8.37 -20.38 -9.57
CA ASN A 45 -9.14 -21.35 -8.78
C ASN A 45 -9.62 -20.83 -7.41
N ASP A 46 -9.29 -19.61 -7.03
CA ASP A 46 -9.75 -19.03 -5.77
C ASP A 46 -11.09 -18.32 -5.99
N ASP A 47 -12.19 -19.05 -5.77
CA ASP A 47 -13.58 -18.54 -5.72
C ASP A 47 -13.79 -17.57 -4.54
N ASP A 48 -13.01 -16.49 -4.51
CA ASP A 48 -13.14 -15.47 -3.46
C ASP A 48 -14.19 -14.44 -3.86
N LEU A 49 -15.38 -14.56 -3.31
CA LEU A 49 -16.48 -13.58 -3.45
C LEU A 49 -16.00 -12.14 -3.20
N MET A 50 -14.96 -11.97 -2.35
CA MET A 50 -14.32 -10.69 -2.06
C MET A 50 -13.52 -10.14 -3.24
N TYR A 51 -12.95 -11.00 -4.11
CA TYR A 51 -12.32 -10.58 -5.35
C TYR A 51 -13.33 -9.92 -6.30
N PHE A 52 -14.54 -10.46 -6.34
CA PHE A 52 -15.65 -9.90 -7.14
C PHE A 52 -16.10 -8.52 -6.63
N MET A 53 -15.97 -8.28 -5.31
CA MET A 53 -16.35 -6.99 -4.68
C MET A 53 -15.24 -5.91 -4.74
N SER A 54 -13.99 -6.29 -4.98
CA SER A 54 -12.85 -5.36 -5.08
C SER A 54 -11.90 -5.71 -6.24
N PRO A 55 -12.39 -5.83 -7.49
CA PRO A 55 -11.57 -6.30 -8.62
C PRO A 55 -10.42 -5.35 -8.97
N GLY A 56 -10.46 -4.11 -8.50
CA GLY A 56 -9.45 -3.09 -8.80
C GLY A 56 -8.18 -3.20 -7.96
N GLU A 57 -8.21 -3.83 -6.78
CA GLU A 57 -7.03 -3.91 -5.92
C GLU A 57 -5.90 -4.72 -6.55
N SER A 58 -6.21 -5.75 -7.33
CA SER A 58 -5.22 -6.62 -7.98
C SER A 58 -4.41 -5.93 -9.09
N THR A 59 -4.85 -4.79 -9.57
CA THR A 59 -4.16 -4.00 -10.61
C THR A 59 -3.32 -2.86 -10.04
N ASN A 60 -3.45 -2.58 -8.75
CA ASN A 60 -2.71 -1.51 -8.09
C ASN A 60 -1.21 -1.81 -8.09
N GLN A 61 -0.42 -0.80 -8.42
CA GLN A 61 1.04 -0.89 -8.46
C GLN A 61 1.63 0.42 -7.96
N LEU A 62 2.68 0.33 -7.16
CA LEU A 62 3.44 1.50 -6.73
C LEU A 62 4.90 1.36 -7.14
N TYR A 63 5.32 2.19 -8.08
CA TYR A 63 6.73 2.37 -8.43
C TYR A 63 7.32 3.53 -7.62
N ALA A 64 8.53 3.34 -7.08
CA ALA A 64 9.27 4.36 -6.36
C ALA A 64 10.70 4.46 -6.87
N ASP A 65 11.15 5.69 -7.11
CA ASP A 65 12.52 6.06 -7.42
C ASP A 65 13.08 6.87 -6.24
N TYR A 66 13.93 6.22 -5.45
CA TYR A 66 14.49 6.80 -4.22
C TYR A 66 15.61 7.80 -4.48
N THR A 67 16.24 7.73 -5.66
CA THR A 67 17.24 8.73 -6.09
C THR A 67 16.57 10.05 -6.40
N ASN A 68 15.52 10.02 -7.23
CA ASN A 68 14.78 11.21 -7.63
C ASN A 68 13.68 11.60 -6.62
N LYS A 69 13.45 10.78 -5.59
CA LYS A 69 12.41 10.95 -4.57
C LYS A 69 11.00 11.07 -5.18
N THR A 70 10.75 10.35 -6.25
CA THR A 70 9.47 10.33 -6.96
C THR A 70 8.81 8.96 -6.89
N ARG A 71 7.50 8.94 -7.00
CA ARG A 71 6.71 7.72 -7.08
C ARG A 71 5.63 7.84 -8.14
N VAL A 72 5.24 6.70 -8.70
CA VAL A 72 4.10 6.58 -9.61
C VAL A 72 3.19 5.48 -9.06
N LEU A 73 2.00 5.87 -8.69
CA LEU A 73 0.96 4.95 -8.24
C LEU A 73 -0.01 4.70 -9.40
N LYS A 74 -0.16 3.43 -9.78
CA LYS A 74 -1.28 2.98 -10.60
C LYS A 74 -2.37 2.47 -9.66
N LYS A 75 -3.54 3.08 -9.73
CA LYS A 75 -4.69 2.70 -8.89
C LYS A 75 -5.94 2.56 -9.73
N ASN A 76 -6.65 1.45 -9.53
CA ASN A 76 -7.98 1.28 -10.09
C ASN A 76 -9.00 2.00 -9.21
N LEU A 77 -9.76 2.90 -9.81
CA LEU A 77 -10.84 3.62 -9.15
C LEU A 77 -12.09 3.48 -10.02
N MET A 78 -13.09 2.79 -9.51
CA MET A 78 -14.40 2.59 -10.17
C MET A 78 -14.30 1.95 -11.58
N GLY A 79 -13.36 1.01 -11.76
CA GLY A 79 -13.14 0.32 -13.03
C GLY A 79 -12.17 1.01 -14.00
N ASP A 80 -11.74 2.23 -13.70
CA ASP A 80 -10.74 2.96 -14.48
C ASP A 80 -9.37 2.95 -13.77
N ASP A 81 -8.32 2.68 -14.53
CA ASP A 81 -6.95 2.79 -14.04
C ASP A 81 -6.45 4.23 -14.12
N TYR A 82 -5.97 4.76 -13.01
CA TYR A 82 -5.35 6.09 -12.91
C TYR A 82 -3.86 5.99 -12.59
N LEU A 83 -3.08 6.88 -13.19
CA LEU A 83 -1.67 7.09 -12.89
C LEU A 83 -1.52 8.40 -12.10
N LEU A 84 -1.08 8.27 -10.86
CA LEU A 84 -0.86 9.39 -9.94
C LEU A 84 0.65 9.52 -9.73
N LYS A 85 1.22 10.66 -10.12
CA LYS A 85 2.62 10.98 -9.84
C LYS A 85 2.72 11.87 -8.62
N ASP A 86 3.69 11.56 -7.76
CA ASP A 86 3.92 12.32 -6.54
C ASP A 86 5.38 12.18 -6.09
N THR A 87 5.74 12.93 -5.07
CA THR A 87 6.99 12.80 -4.35
C THR A 87 6.87 11.73 -3.25
N ILE A 88 7.98 11.06 -2.96
CA ILE A 88 8.02 10.10 -1.83
C ILE A 88 7.88 10.89 -0.52
N PRO A 89 6.86 10.61 0.32
CA PRO A 89 6.66 11.32 1.58
C PRO A 89 7.84 11.15 2.53
N LYS A 90 8.23 12.24 3.18
CA LYS A 90 9.24 12.19 4.24
C LYS A 90 8.57 11.82 5.55
N ILE A 91 9.02 10.71 6.14
CA ILE A 91 8.58 10.26 7.46
C ILE A 91 9.71 10.47 8.46
N ASN A 92 9.39 11.09 9.60
CA ASN A 92 10.33 11.26 10.70
C ASN A 92 10.28 10.00 11.58
N TRP A 93 11.33 9.18 11.49
CA TRP A 93 11.43 7.94 12.21
C TRP A 93 12.20 8.11 13.53
N LYS A 94 11.69 7.50 14.60
CA LYS A 94 12.40 7.28 15.85
C LYS A 94 12.80 5.79 15.92
N ILE A 95 14.09 5.52 15.82
CA ILE A 95 14.64 4.17 15.90
C ILE A 95 14.62 3.73 17.37
N MET A 96 14.19 2.48 17.59
CA MET A 96 14.06 1.85 18.91
C MET A 96 15.11 0.74 19.06
N HIS A 97 15.22 0.18 20.26
CA HIS A 97 16.18 -0.90 20.54
C HIS A 97 15.58 -2.30 20.32
N ASP A 98 14.26 -2.39 20.14
CA ASP A 98 13.61 -3.67 19.92
C ASP A 98 14.05 -4.30 18.58
N ILE A 99 14.31 -5.60 18.62
CA ILE A 99 14.76 -6.40 17.48
C ILE A 99 13.76 -7.53 17.23
N ARG A 100 13.54 -7.87 15.97
CA ARG A 100 12.73 -9.00 15.53
C ARG A 100 13.38 -9.66 14.32
N ILE A 101 13.32 -10.97 14.25
CA ILE A 101 13.70 -11.71 13.04
C ILE A 101 12.51 -11.77 12.08
N ILE A 102 12.70 -11.31 10.84
CA ILE A 102 11.69 -11.36 9.76
C ILE A 102 12.37 -11.93 8.52
N SER A 103 11.84 -13.03 7.99
CA SER A 103 12.40 -13.73 6.81
C SER A 103 13.90 -14.02 6.91
N GLY A 104 14.40 -14.32 8.13
CA GLY A 104 15.81 -14.60 8.39
C GLY A 104 16.69 -13.39 8.64
N TYR A 105 16.19 -12.17 8.49
CA TYR A 105 16.93 -10.92 8.72
C TYR A 105 16.70 -10.37 10.13
N GLU A 106 17.74 -9.87 10.76
CA GLU A 106 17.61 -9.08 11.97
C GLU A 106 17.05 -7.70 11.65
N CYS A 107 15.86 -7.40 12.18
CA CYS A 107 15.15 -6.16 11.91
C CYS A 107 14.99 -5.34 13.17
N ARG A 108 15.40 -4.07 13.10
CA ARG A 108 15.27 -3.09 14.18
C ARG A 108 13.97 -2.33 14.05
N LYS A 109 13.29 -2.13 15.17
CA LYS A 109 12.04 -1.39 15.25
C LYS A 109 12.27 0.11 15.08
N ALA A 110 11.37 0.75 14.33
CA ALA A 110 11.26 2.20 14.26
C ALA A 110 9.78 2.61 14.36
N ILE A 111 9.54 3.79 14.92
CA ILE A 111 8.19 4.37 15.02
C ILE A 111 8.21 5.69 14.27
N GLY A 112 7.26 5.85 13.35
CA GLY A 112 7.07 7.07 12.59
C GLY A 112 5.67 7.65 12.77
N ARG A 113 5.46 8.86 12.25
CA ARG A 113 4.15 9.50 12.16
C ARG A 113 3.84 9.89 10.73
N ILE A 114 2.62 9.58 10.32
CA ILE A 114 2.01 10.12 9.11
C ILE A 114 1.02 11.20 9.54
N ASN A 115 1.15 12.41 8.97
CA ASN A 115 0.21 13.52 9.19
C ASN A 115 -0.11 13.80 10.68
N ASP A 116 0.90 13.78 11.54
CA ASP A 116 0.86 14.07 12.98
C ASP A 116 -0.09 13.19 13.82
N THR A 117 -0.99 12.44 13.21
CA THR A 117 -2.06 11.69 13.89
C THR A 117 -1.97 10.18 13.77
N VAL A 118 -1.30 9.65 12.73
CA VAL A 118 -1.23 8.22 12.47
C VAL A 118 0.16 7.68 12.78
N TYR A 119 0.24 6.84 13.79
CA TYR A 119 1.48 6.14 14.12
C TYR A 119 1.68 4.94 13.20
N VAL A 120 2.93 4.78 12.79
CA VAL A 120 3.41 3.66 11.99
C VAL A 120 4.55 2.99 12.72
N VAL A 121 4.51 1.67 12.83
CA VAL A 121 5.59 0.85 13.37
C VAL A 121 6.25 0.13 12.21
N ALA A 122 7.54 0.30 12.04
CA ALA A 122 8.34 -0.39 11.03
C ALA A 122 9.41 -1.28 11.68
N PHE A 123 9.73 -2.37 11.01
CA PHE A 123 10.87 -3.22 11.29
C PHE A 123 11.75 -3.24 10.04
N TYR A 124 12.97 -2.74 10.14
CA TYR A 124 13.88 -2.61 9.01
C TYR A 124 15.21 -3.33 9.26
N THR A 125 15.85 -3.79 8.20
CA THR A 125 17.20 -4.36 8.23
C THR A 125 18.15 -3.49 7.40
N ASP A 126 19.37 -3.29 7.89
CA ASP A 126 20.44 -2.61 7.17
C ASP A 126 21.29 -3.57 6.31
N GLU A 127 21.04 -4.87 6.39
CA GLU A 127 21.63 -5.88 5.50
C GLU A 127 21.17 -5.71 4.05
N ILE A 128 20.00 -5.09 3.82
CA ILE A 128 19.47 -4.75 2.49
C ILE A 128 19.56 -3.24 2.31
N LEU A 129 20.44 -2.81 1.41
CA LEU A 129 20.83 -1.40 1.29
C LEU A 129 19.77 -0.47 0.70
N LEU A 130 18.72 -0.98 0.05
CA LEU A 130 17.60 -0.14 -0.40
C LEU A 130 16.84 0.42 0.80
N ARG A 131 16.68 1.75 0.84
CA ARG A 131 15.96 2.46 1.91
C ARG A 131 14.46 2.57 1.62
N GLY A 132 13.84 1.45 1.30
CA GLY A 132 12.44 1.35 0.89
C GLY A 132 11.66 0.31 1.68
N GLY A 133 10.43 0.03 1.24
CA GLY A 133 9.55 -0.96 1.88
C GLY A 133 8.21 -1.09 1.16
N PRO A 134 7.27 -1.85 1.74
CA PRO A 134 5.93 -2.00 1.21
C PRO A 134 5.22 -0.64 1.17
N GLU A 135 4.24 -0.47 0.26
CA GLU A 135 3.43 0.74 0.11
C GLU A 135 4.25 2.03 -0.09
N GLY A 136 5.53 1.92 -0.53
CA GLY A 136 6.43 3.06 -0.72
C GLY A 136 6.94 3.70 0.58
N PHE A 137 6.74 3.08 1.73
CA PHE A 137 7.35 3.53 2.99
C PHE A 137 8.87 3.51 2.88
N SER A 138 9.51 4.56 3.37
CA SER A 138 10.96 4.73 3.20
C SER A 138 11.56 5.66 4.25
N GLY A 139 12.88 5.88 4.16
CA GLY A 139 13.60 6.85 4.99
C GLY A 139 14.29 6.25 6.21
N LEU A 140 14.20 4.93 6.42
CA LEU A 140 15.04 4.20 7.36
C LEU A 140 16.38 3.83 6.70
N PRO A 141 17.43 3.50 7.48
CA PRO A 141 18.75 3.21 6.93
C PRO A 141 18.86 1.78 6.36
N GLY A 142 17.78 1.26 5.75
CA GLY A 142 17.70 -0.07 5.15
C GLY A 142 16.28 -0.39 4.72
N MET A 143 16.05 -1.67 4.36
CA MET A 143 14.78 -2.18 3.87
C MET A 143 13.78 -2.44 5.00
N ILE A 144 12.56 -1.96 4.83
CA ILE A 144 11.45 -2.26 5.75
C ILE A 144 10.86 -3.63 5.36
N LEU A 145 11.03 -4.62 6.23
CA LEU A 145 10.49 -5.98 6.07
C LEU A 145 9.22 -6.21 6.88
N GLY A 146 8.94 -5.36 7.85
CA GLY A 146 7.70 -5.37 8.62
C GLY A 146 7.14 -3.97 8.78
N LEU A 147 5.84 -3.80 8.60
CA LEU A 147 5.14 -2.54 8.75
C LEU A 147 3.79 -2.76 9.41
N ALA A 148 3.40 -1.90 10.33
CA ALA A 148 2.09 -1.94 10.94
C ALA A 148 1.53 -0.52 11.12
N ILE A 149 0.25 -0.36 10.79
CA ILE A 149 -0.53 0.85 11.05
C ILE A 149 -1.70 0.48 11.96
N PRO A 150 -1.53 0.56 13.30
CA PRO A 150 -2.52 0.06 14.26
C PRO A 150 -3.91 0.69 14.08
N ARG A 151 -3.97 1.98 13.77
CA ARG A 151 -5.24 2.70 13.56
C ARG A 151 -6.07 2.13 12.40
N LEU A 152 -5.40 1.50 11.41
CA LEU A 152 -6.03 0.88 10.24
C LEU A 152 -6.19 -0.63 10.39
N ASN A 153 -5.74 -1.21 11.52
CA ASN A 153 -5.68 -2.66 11.74
C ASN A 153 -4.98 -3.41 10.59
N THR A 154 -3.95 -2.78 10.01
CA THR A 154 -3.26 -3.31 8.84
C THR A 154 -1.79 -3.56 9.15
N THR A 155 -1.28 -4.71 8.69
CA THR A 155 0.12 -5.10 8.84
C THR A 155 0.64 -5.71 7.55
N TRP A 156 1.91 -5.46 7.26
CA TRP A 156 2.67 -6.09 6.18
C TRP A 156 3.90 -6.76 6.79
N PHE A 157 4.15 -8.00 6.40
CA PHE A 157 5.36 -8.71 6.76
C PHE A 157 5.92 -9.43 5.55
N ALA A 158 7.22 -9.27 5.32
CA ALA A 158 7.91 -10.07 4.33
C ALA A 158 7.88 -11.54 4.78
N THR A 159 7.37 -12.40 3.93
CA THR A 159 7.34 -13.85 4.15
C THR A 159 8.59 -14.51 3.54
N LYS A 160 9.16 -13.89 2.50
CA LYS A 160 10.33 -14.37 1.78
C LYS A 160 11.10 -13.21 1.19
N VAL A 161 12.42 -13.30 1.20
CA VAL A 161 13.33 -12.39 0.50
C VAL A 161 14.27 -13.23 -0.35
N GLU A 162 14.33 -12.91 -1.65
CA GLU A 162 15.15 -13.65 -2.61
C GLU A 162 16.02 -12.70 -3.42
N ALA A 163 17.25 -13.11 -3.68
CA ALA A 163 18.14 -12.41 -4.59
C ALA A 163 18.01 -13.02 -6.00
N PHE A 164 17.86 -12.18 -6.99
CA PHE A 164 17.74 -12.60 -8.38
C PHE A 164 18.73 -11.85 -9.27
N THR A 165 19.17 -12.48 -10.34
CA THR A 165 20.20 -11.92 -11.22
C THR A 165 19.67 -11.14 -12.43
N ASN A 166 18.37 -11.24 -12.77
CA ASN A 166 17.81 -10.68 -14.01
C ASN A 166 16.45 -10.00 -13.84
N PHE A 167 16.40 -8.86 -13.12
CA PHE A 167 15.14 -8.11 -12.86
C PHE A 167 14.96 -6.80 -13.59
N ASN A 168 15.90 -6.41 -14.46
CA ASN A 168 15.89 -5.06 -15.05
C ASN A 168 14.58 -4.69 -15.77
N ASN A 169 13.79 -5.68 -16.21
CA ASN A 169 12.50 -5.45 -16.88
C ASN A 169 11.29 -5.38 -15.94
N GLU A 170 11.42 -5.85 -14.71
CA GLU A 170 10.29 -5.86 -13.75
C GLU A 170 10.11 -4.52 -13.03
N ILE A 171 11.22 -3.78 -12.77
CA ILE A 171 11.20 -2.55 -12.01
C ILE A 171 11.03 -1.36 -12.97
N GLN A 172 9.84 -1.25 -13.57
CA GLN A 172 9.49 -0.17 -14.47
C GLN A 172 8.24 0.58 -13.98
N PRO A 173 8.17 1.90 -14.16
CA PRO A 173 6.98 2.65 -13.79
C PRO A 173 5.79 2.20 -14.64
N PRO A 174 4.58 2.09 -14.05
CA PRO A 174 3.39 1.80 -14.81
C PRO A 174 3.10 2.92 -15.81
N THR A 175 2.71 2.52 -17.04
CA THR A 175 2.46 3.48 -18.14
C THR A 175 1.03 3.51 -18.61
N LYS A 176 0.23 2.47 -18.27
CA LYS A 176 -1.16 2.34 -18.70
C LYS A 176 -2.10 2.89 -17.62
N GLY A 177 -2.88 3.89 -17.96
CA GLY A 177 -3.86 4.53 -17.09
C GLY A 177 -4.10 5.99 -17.47
N LYS A 178 -5.21 6.55 -16.96
CA LYS A 178 -5.52 7.98 -17.11
C LYS A 178 -4.59 8.78 -16.20
N ARG A 179 -3.87 9.75 -16.75
CA ARG A 179 -2.99 10.60 -15.92
C ARG A 179 -3.85 11.58 -15.12
N ALA A 180 -3.59 11.66 -13.83
CA ALA A 180 -4.24 12.62 -12.93
C ALA A 180 -3.16 13.52 -12.29
N GLU A 181 -2.54 14.36 -13.12
CA GLU A 181 -1.43 15.23 -12.73
C GLU A 181 -1.89 16.68 -12.48
N THR A 182 -3.10 17.04 -12.95
CA THR A 182 -3.61 18.42 -12.81
C THR A 182 -4.62 18.53 -11.68
N ASP A 183 -4.71 19.72 -11.06
CA ASP A 183 -5.72 20.04 -10.03
C ASP A 183 -7.16 19.76 -10.51
N ARG A 184 -7.41 19.92 -11.80
CA ARG A 184 -8.70 19.63 -12.41
C ARG A 184 -9.03 18.14 -12.38
N GLU A 185 -8.06 17.30 -12.67
CA GLU A 185 -8.23 15.83 -12.69
C GLU A 185 -8.34 15.30 -11.27
N LEU A 186 -7.53 15.81 -10.35
CA LEU A 186 -7.64 15.50 -8.94
C LEU A 186 -9.00 15.90 -8.35
N LYS A 187 -9.54 17.07 -8.69
CA LYS A 187 -10.89 17.48 -8.28
C LYS A 187 -11.97 16.53 -8.79
N LYS A 188 -11.89 16.10 -10.06
CA LYS A 188 -12.82 15.09 -10.59
C LYS A 188 -12.75 13.77 -9.84
N LEU A 189 -11.55 13.30 -9.49
CA LEU A 189 -11.37 12.09 -8.70
C LEU A 189 -11.95 12.23 -7.29
N ILE A 190 -11.75 13.37 -6.64
CA ILE A 190 -12.36 13.68 -5.35
C ILE A 190 -13.90 13.66 -5.45
N GLU A 191 -14.48 14.31 -6.46
CA GLU A 191 -15.91 14.34 -6.67
C GLU A 191 -16.50 12.93 -6.90
N LEU A 192 -15.83 12.12 -7.74
CA LEU A 192 -16.22 10.73 -8.00
C LEU A 192 -16.16 9.89 -6.71
N PHE A 193 -15.08 10.00 -5.96
CA PHE A 193 -14.88 9.27 -4.73
C PHE A 193 -15.91 9.65 -3.65
N THR A 194 -16.19 10.96 -3.50
CA THR A 194 -17.20 11.48 -2.57
C THR A 194 -18.60 10.98 -2.94
N ARG A 195 -18.90 10.93 -4.24
CA ARG A 195 -20.19 10.41 -4.72
C ARG A 195 -20.35 8.91 -4.45
N TYR A 196 -19.27 8.15 -4.60
CA TYR A 196 -19.28 6.70 -4.40
C TYR A 196 -19.34 6.30 -2.92
N ASN A 197 -18.54 6.93 -2.08
CA ASN A 197 -18.49 6.59 -0.64
C ASN A 197 -19.64 7.19 0.18
N GLY A 198 -20.48 8.04 -0.43
CA GLY A 198 -21.63 8.63 0.24
C GLY A 198 -21.29 9.59 1.41
N ASN A 199 -20.03 9.76 1.74
CA ASN A 199 -19.59 10.59 2.86
C ASN A 199 -19.28 12.01 2.39
N LYS A 200 -20.31 12.87 2.38
CA LYS A 200 -20.20 14.26 1.94
C LYS A 200 -19.42 15.16 2.90
N ASN A 201 -19.06 14.66 4.08
CA ASN A 201 -18.41 15.44 5.14
C ASN A 201 -16.89 15.24 5.20
N GLU A 202 -16.31 14.36 4.36
CA GLU A 202 -14.87 14.20 4.28
C GLU A 202 -14.22 15.41 3.59
N LYS A 203 -13.14 15.90 4.19
CA LYS A 203 -12.36 16.98 3.59
C LYS A 203 -11.66 16.48 2.31
N PRO A 204 -11.53 17.33 1.26
CA PRO A 204 -10.83 16.96 0.03
C PRO A 204 -9.43 16.38 0.27
N GLU A 205 -8.70 16.88 1.25
CA GLU A 205 -7.38 16.38 1.64
C GLU A 205 -7.41 14.94 2.18
N GLU A 206 -8.44 14.56 2.92
CA GLU A 206 -8.61 13.19 3.43
C GLU A 206 -8.99 12.22 2.31
N ILE A 207 -9.81 12.68 1.38
CA ILE A 207 -10.17 11.93 0.18
C ILE A 207 -8.94 11.68 -0.69
N LEU A 208 -8.13 12.71 -0.95
CA LEU A 208 -6.87 12.55 -1.68
C LEU A 208 -5.95 11.55 -0.99
N LYS A 209 -5.85 11.62 0.33
CA LYS A 209 -5.09 10.63 1.11
C LYS A 209 -5.58 9.21 0.86
N THR A 210 -6.87 8.98 0.84
CA THR A 210 -7.44 7.67 0.55
C THR A 210 -7.20 7.24 -0.91
N ILE A 211 -7.28 8.17 -1.86
CA ILE A 211 -6.99 7.92 -3.28
C ILE A 211 -5.52 7.52 -3.49
N TYR A 212 -4.58 8.20 -2.85
CA TYR A 212 -3.16 7.86 -2.91
C TYR A 212 -2.79 6.59 -2.13
N GLY A 213 -3.74 5.98 -1.43
CA GLY A 213 -3.53 4.76 -0.63
C GLY A 213 -2.91 5.04 0.73
N PHE A 214 -2.40 4.00 1.39
CA PHE A 214 -1.79 4.13 2.72
C PHE A 214 -0.51 4.96 2.70
N VAL A 215 0.06 5.14 1.55
CA VAL A 215 1.22 5.99 1.35
C VAL A 215 0.78 7.45 1.41
N LEU A 216 0.50 7.91 2.58
CA LEU A 216 -0.13 9.19 2.83
C LEU A 216 0.78 10.14 3.55
#